data_8f8a28ed4a30e194f51fcc0ca23c4088
#
_entry.id   8f8a28ed4a30e194f51fcc0ca23c4088
#
_cell.length_a   1.000
_cell.length_b   1.000
_cell.length_c   1.000
_cell.angle_alpha   90.00
_cell.angle_beta   90.00
_cell.angle_gamma   90.00
#
_symmetry.space_group_name_H-M   'P 1'
#
loop_
_entity.id
_entity.type
_entity.pdbx_description
1 polymer ?
#
loop_
_entity_poly.entity_id
_entity_poly.type
_entity_poly.pdbx_seq_one_letter_code
_entity_poly.pdbx_strand_id
1 'polypeptide(L)'
;LEEVVTVEIEPQMINGSRVLYPANRRVFDDPRSHIVIEDAKTYFASTPRKYDVIFSEPSNPWVSGISSLFAAEFYARIRGYLSDDGVFGQWLHLYEIDDGLVLSVLAAIHQNFGDYKIFLTQAADMLVVATPAEQLPTPDWAVFQLPDIAADLCHTGLLTAAALESTRLTDRATLAPLLDVWAQPNSDFYPVLDLLSERARFLDRVATGFLYLPIQPFEFTAPFFNRRVVPEMEGVPPIPALPRMRALAIASALNGNPGYGAADTVGMPVAVAEARQRRAAWRALIEVDSEPADWAAWLREFREVDRDLHAGTAGFVAEDFFRSALAFIDRHDGPDIVRDVVVFRHGLAGWNFAEAAGAAQRLLEAGAQRSGYINADELQDGGTVALLRIGQPEEAERFYAALLHNRTRSVGDLRSRLLTAYVSALTRSDEAAGSE
;
A
#
# COMPACT_ATOMS: atom_id res chain seq x y z
N LEU A 1 -18.50 -2.38 24.55
CA LEU A 1 -18.54 -3.83 24.37
C LEU A 1 -19.37 -4.45 25.51
N GLU A 2 -20.27 -5.38 25.18
CA GLU A 2 -21.08 -6.12 26.15
C GLU A 2 -20.33 -7.36 26.65
N GLU A 3 -19.61 -8.01 25.77
CA GLU A 3 -18.83 -9.21 26.05
C GLU A 3 -17.61 -9.30 25.11
N VAL A 4 -16.53 -9.88 25.62
CA VAL A 4 -15.32 -10.23 24.87
C VAL A 4 -14.97 -11.68 25.16
N VAL A 5 -14.90 -12.51 24.14
CA VAL A 5 -14.48 -13.92 24.27
C VAL A 5 -13.12 -14.09 23.64
N THR A 6 -12.13 -14.50 24.42
CA THR A 6 -10.80 -14.86 23.94
C THR A 6 -10.71 -16.39 23.85
N VAL A 7 -10.52 -16.90 22.64
CA VAL A 7 -10.32 -18.33 22.39
C VAL A 7 -8.85 -18.59 22.17
N GLU A 8 -8.25 -19.42 23.03
CA GLU A 8 -6.82 -19.75 22.97
C GLU A 8 -6.64 -21.27 23.16
N ILE A 9 -5.89 -21.89 22.26
CA ILE A 9 -5.66 -23.32 22.27
C ILE A 9 -4.61 -23.75 23.31
N GLU A 10 -3.66 -22.87 23.65
CA GLU A 10 -2.52 -23.17 24.50
C GLU A 10 -2.71 -22.55 25.91
N PRO A 11 -3.03 -23.35 26.93
CA PRO A 11 -3.24 -22.85 28.31
C PRO A 11 -2.03 -22.11 28.88
N GLN A 12 -0.81 -22.47 28.46
CA GLN A 12 0.41 -21.81 28.94
C GLN A 12 0.58 -20.40 28.39
N MET A 13 -0.03 -20.10 27.24
CA MET A 13 -0.06 -18.74 26.71
C MET A 13 -0.83 -17.82 27.67
N ILE A 14 -1.98 -18.27 28.17
CA ILE A 14 -2.76 -17.52 29.17
C ILE A 14 -1.98 -17.32 30.46
N ASN A 15 -1.30 -18.37 30.94
CA ASN A 15 -0.48 -18.28 32.17
C ASN A 15 0.73 -17.31 31.91
N GLY A 16 1.38 -17.41 30.76
CA GLY A 16 2.51 -16.56 30.41
C GLY A 16 2.12 -15.09 30.28
N SER A 17 0.94 -14.80 29.70
CA SER A 17 0.46 -13.43 29.53
C SER A 17 0.23 -12.67 30.84
N ARG A 18 0.05 -13.38 31.95
CA ARG A 18 -0.06 -12.77 33.31
C ARG A 18 1.21 -12.06 33.75
N VAL A 19 2.37 -12.32 33.12
CA VAL A 19 3.62 -11.58 33.38
C VAL A 19 3.46 -10.09 33.01
N LEU A 20 2.54 -9.76 32.07
CA LEU A 20 2.26 -8.39 31.65
C LEU A 20 1.27 -7.66 32.59
N TYR A 21 0.75 -8.32 33.64
CA TYR A 21 -0.12 -7.68 34.60
C TYR A 21 0.66 -6.59 35.37
N PRO A 22 0.12 -5.36 35.60
CA PRO A 22 -1.28 -4.95 35.40
C PRO A 22 -1.61 -4.34 34.02
N ALA A 23 -0.69 -4.30 33.08
CA ALA A 23 -0.93 -3.67 31.76
C ALA A 23 -2.13 -4.31 31.03
N ASN A 24 -2.24 -5.63 31.10
CA ASN A 24 -3.33 -6.41 30.49
C ASN A 24 -4.43 -6.83 31.49
N ARG A 25 -4.59 -6.12 32.63
CA ARG A 25 -5.53 -6.47 33.68
C ARG A 25 -6.97 -6.68 33.20
N ARG A 26 -7.43 -5.90 32.20
CA ARG A 26 -8.80 -6.00 31.70
C ARG A 26 -9.13 -7.36 31.11
N VAL A 27 -8.16 -8.07 30.56
CA VAL A 27 -8.34 -9.43 30.05
C VAL A 27 -8.71 -10.41 31.17
N PHE A 28 -8.21 -10.19 32.40
CA PHE A 28 -8.37 -11.09 33.52
C PHE A 28 -9.43 -10.66 34.56
N ASP A 29 -9.60 -9.34 34.71
CA ASP A 29 -10.39 -8.78 35.82
C ASP A 29 -11.74 -8.20 35.36
N ASP A 30 -11.92 -7.88 34.06
CA ASP A 30 -13.18 -7.35 33.56
C ASP A 30 -14.23 -8.47 33.46
N PRO A 31 -15.41 -8.32 34.13
CA PRO A 31 -16.45 -9.36 34.13
C PRO A 31 -17.04 -9.67 32.76
N ARG A 32 -16.79 -8.81 31.75
CA ARG A 32 -17.19 -9.02 30.34
C ARG A 32 -16.19 -9.86 29.56
N SER A 33 -14.99 -10.08 30.10
CA SER A 33 -13.92 -10.84 29.44
C SER A 33 -13.99 -12.30 29.82
N HIS A 34 -14.15 -13.16 28.83
CA HIS A 34 -14.24 -14.62 29.00
C HIS A 34 -13.10 -15.29 28.21
N ILE A 35 -12.26 -16.05 28.91
CA ILE A 35 -11.19 -16.84 28.30
C ILE A 35 -11.67 -18.27 28.14
N VAL A 36 -11.61 -18.82 26.93
CA VAL A 36 -11.97 -20.19 26.59
C VAL A 36 -10.73 -20.89 26.05
N ILE A 37 -10.35 -22.00 26.72
CA ILE A 37 -9.24 -22.85 26.25
C ILE A 37 -9.82 -23.89 25.32
N GLU A 38 -9.72 -23.63 24.03
CA GLU A 38 -10.26 -24.51 22.98
C GLU A 38 -9.61 -24.17 21.61
N ASP A 39 -9.63 -25.12 20.68
CA ASP A 39 -9.37 -24.85 19.28
C ASP A 39 -10.46 -23.95 18.67
N ALA A 40 -10.06 -22.93 17.92
CA ALA A 40 -11.01 -21.95 17.38
C ALA A 40 -12.06 -22.58 16.44
N LYS A 41 -11.69 -23.56 15.61
CA LYS A 41 -12.64 -24.24 14.72
C LYS A 41 -13.67 -25.04 15.53
N THR A 42 -13.22 -25.72 16.58
CA THR A 42 -14.07 -26.47 17.51
C THR A 42 -14.98 -25.55 18.30
N TYR A 43 -14.47 -24.44 18.82
CA TYR A 43 -15.25 -23.44 19.53
C TYR A 43 -16.42 -22.92 18.66
N PHE A 44 -16.13 -22.46 17.45
CA PHE A 44 -17.18 -21.97 16.55
C PHE A 44 -18.18 -23.07 16.14
N ALA A 45 -17.73 -24.32 15.96
CA ALA A 45 -18.62 -25.42 15.64
C ALA A 45 -19.59 -25.77 16.78
N SER A 46 -19.19 -25.56 18.03
CA SER A 46 -19.97 -25.87 19.24
C SER A 46 -20.82 -24.70 19.75
N THR A 47 -20.57 -23.48 19.29
CA THR A 47 -21.17 -22.25 19.82
C THR A 47 -21.96 -21.51 18.73
N PRO A 48 -23.23 -21.85 18.47
CA PRO A 48 -24.03 -21.25 17.41
C PRO A 48 -24.56 -19.86 17.80
N ARG A 49 -23.71 -18.85 17.79
CA ARG A 49 -24.08 -17.44 18.05
C ARG A 49 -23.44 -16.52 17.03
N LYS A 50 -24.00 -15.32 16.92
CA LYS A 50 -23.45 -14.23 16.08
C LYS A 50 -22.60 -13.29 16.90
N TYR A 51 -21.60 -12.68 16.23
CA TYR A 51 -20.69 -11.71 16.80
C TYR A 51 -20.66 -10.46 15.92
N ASP A 52 -20.57 -9.29 16.56
CA ASP A 52 -20.42 -8.03 15.84
C ASP A 52 -18.98 -7.85 15.33
N VAL A 53 -18.01 -8.40 16.09
CA VAL A 53 -16.60 -8.38 15.72
C VAL A 53 -15.97 -9.73 15.99
N ILE A 54 -15.25 -10.26 15.02
CA ILE A 54 -14.36 -11.41 15.16
C ILE A 54 -12.97 -10.97 14.74
N PHE A 55 -11.98 -11.12 15.64
CA PHE A 55 -10.59 -10.81 15.35
C PHE A 55 -9.75 -12.09 15.39
N SER A 56 -9.00 -12.35 14.32
CA SER A 56 -8.16 -13.52 14.13
C SER A 56 -6.70 -13.11 14.07
N GLU A 57 -5.94 -13.51 15.07
CA GLU A 57 -4.50 -13.32 15.20
C GLU A 57 -3.82 -14.66 15.51
N PRO A 58 -3.83 -15.60 14.56
CA PRO A 58 -3.19 -16.89 14.76
C PRO A 58 -1.67 -16.74 14.74
N SER A 59 -0.96 -17.78 15.20
CA SER A 59 0.48 -17.89 14.99
C SER A 59 0.82 -17.89 13.48
N ASN A 60 2.12 -17.77 13.18
CA ASN A 60 2.60 -17.67 11.80
C ASN A 60 2.23 -18.94 10.98
N PRO A 61 1.92 -18.79 9.67
CA PRO A 61 1.37 -19.86 8.84
C PRO A 61 2.30 -21.05 8.60
N TRP A 62 3.61 -20.91 8.83
CA TRP A 62 4.56 -22.04 8.78
C TRP A 62 4.49 -22.98 10.01
N VAL A 63 3.74 -22.61 11.02
CA VAL A 63 3.45 -23.51 12.14
C VAL A 63 2.39 -24.51 11.70
N SER A 64 2.68 -25.79 11.88
CA SER A 64 1.82 -26.89 11.42
C SER A 64 0.37 -26.73 11.89
N GLY A 65 -0.57 -26.83 10.96
CA GLY A 65 -2.02 -26.71 11.20
C GLY A 65 -2.57 -25.28 11.20
N ILE A 66 -1.71 -24.26 11.35
CA ILE A 66 -2.14 -22.85 11.42
C ILE A 66 -2.61 -22.33 10.06
N SER A 67 -2.01 -22.78 8.96
CA SER A 67 -2.38 -22.38 7.59
C SER A 67 -3.87 -22.54 7.28
N SER A 68 -4.55 -23.48 7.95
CA SER A 68 -5.97 -23.73 7.83
C SER A 68 -6.86 -22.61 8.42
N LEU A 69 -6.32 -21.72 9.27
CA LEU A 69 -7.00 -20.52 9.74
C LEU A 69 -6.91 -19.35 8.73
N PHE A 70 -6.22 -19.58 7.62
CA PHE A 70 -6.15 -18.67 6.47
C PHE A 70 -6.78 -19.27 5.21
N ALA A 71 -7.58 -20.34 5.35
CA ALA A 71 -8.22 -21.03 4.24
C ALA A 71 -9.59 -20.46 3.89
N ALA A 72 -9.99 -20.58 2.62
CA ALA A 72 -11.29 -20.14 2.13
C ALA A 72 -12.45 -20.78 2.92
N GLU A 73 -12.32 -22.06 3.31
CA GLU A 73 -13.30 -22.80 4.10
C GLU A 73 -13.45 -22.23 5.51
N PHE A 74 -12.34 -21.80 6.13
CA PHE A 74 -12.37 -21.10 7.41
C PHE A 74 -13.11 -19.76 7.30
N TYR A 75 -12.78 -18.96 6.30
CA TYR A 75 -13.44 -17.67 6.09
C TYR A 75 -14.93 -17.80 5.75
N ALA A 76 -15.31 -18.80 4.96
CA ALA A 76 -16.73 -19.11 4.68
C ALA A 76 -17.49 -19.43 6.00
N ARG A 77 -16.85 -20.16 6.89
CA ARG A 77 -17.42 -20.49 8.22
C ARG A 77 -17.50 -19.26 9.10
N ILE A 78 -16.42 -18.47 9.23
CA ILE A 78 -16.38 -17.24 10.04
C ILE A 78 -17.44 -16.25 9.60
N ARG A 79 -17.62 -16.05 8.29
CA ARG A 79 -18.72 -15.24 7.75
C ARG A 79 -20.08 -15.65 8.33
N GLY A 80 -20.31 -16.96 8.53
CA GLY A 80 -21.54 -17.50 9.11
C GLY A 80 -21.75 -17.11 10.59
N TYR A 81 -20.72 -16.72 11.32
CA TYR A 81 -20.79 -16.31 12.73
C TYR A 81 -20.79 -14.78 12.93
N LEU A 82 -20.65 -13.99 11.87
CA LEU A 82 -20.80 -12.55 11.95
C LEU A 82 -22.27 -12.13 11.87
N SER A 83 -22.63 -11.05 12.56
CA SER A 83 -23.87 -10.31 12.28
C SER A 83 -23.85 -9.73 10.85
N ASP A 84 -25.00 -9.26 10.36
CA ASP A 84 -25.13 -8.84 8.95
C ASP A 84 -24.20 -7.66 8.60
N ASP A 85 -23.95 -6.76 9.55
CA ASP A 85 -23.01 -5.64 9.48
C ASP A 85 -21.72 -5.89 10.29
N GLY A 86 -21.49 -7.14 10.68
CA GLY A 86 -20.34 -7.55 11.48
C GLY A 86 -19.01 -7.36 10.76
N VAL A 87 -17.96 -7.19 11.55
CA VAL A 87 -16.59 -6.93 11.07
C VAL A 87 -15.67 -8.07 11.45
N PHE A 88 -14.89 -8.54 10.48
CA PHE A 88 -13.83 -9.51 10.66
C PHE A 88 -12.47 -8.84 10.54
N GLY A 89 -11.59 -9.04 11.52
CA GLY A 89 -10.20 -8.62 11.48
C GLY A 89 -9.27 -9.82 11.31
N GLN A 90 -8.40 -9.81 10.30
CA GLN A 90 -7.35 -10.82 10.11
C GLN A 90 -5.99 -10.15 10.15
N TRP A 91 -5.19 -10.50 11.14
CA TRP A 91 -3.77 -10.15 11.14
C TRP A 91 -2.99 -11.08 10.19
N LEU A 92 -2.04 -10.52 9.46
CA LEU A 92 -1.09 -11.24 8.63
C LEU A 92 0.23 -10.46 8.56
N HIS A 93 1.35 -11.16 8.71
CA HIS A 93 2.69 -10.57 8.56
C HIS A 93 3.12 -10.53 7.08
N LEU A 94 4.09 -9.66 6.78
CA LEU A 94 4.71 -9.51 5.46
C LEU A 94 6.19 -9.95 5.43
N TYR A 95 6.75 -10.37 6.58
CA TYR A 95 8.08 -10.96 6.70
C TYR A 95 8.01 -12.48 6.62
N GLU A 96 9.09 -13.14 6.20
CA GLU A 96 9.17 -14.60 6.04
C GLU A 96 8.04 -15.19 5.17
N ILE A 97 7.48 -14.38 4.28
CA ILE A 97 6.42 -14.72 3.33
C ILE A 97 6.64 -13.95 2.02
N ASP A 98 6.13 -14.42 0.90
CA ASP A 98 6.18 -13.68 -0.37
C ASP A 98 4.82 -13.16 -0.82
N ASP A 99 4.83 -12.23 -1.81
CA ASP A 99 3.61 -11.61 -2.33
C ASP A 99 2.59 -12.64 -2.85
N GLY A 100 3.04 -13.76 -3.39
CA GLY A 100 2.16 -14.81 -3.91
C GLY A 100 1.38 -15.52 -2.82
N LEU A 101 2.02 -15.78 -1.67
CA LEU A 101 1.38 -16.38 -0.51
C LEU A 101 0.41 -15.41 0.16
N VAL A 102 0.76 -14.13 0.29
CA VAL A 102 -0.16 -13.09 0.76
C VAL A 102 -1.37 -12.99 -0.16
N LEU A 103 -1.17 -12.99 -1.49
CA LEU A 103 -2.28 -13.01 -2.47
C LEU A 103 -3.18 -14.24 -2.31
N SER A 104 -2.65 -15.42 -1.97
CA SER A 104 -3.47 -16.62 -1.75
C SER A 104 -4.40 -16.49 -0.56
N VAL A 105 -3.95 -15.84 0.52
CA VAL A 105 -4.78 -15.52 1.70
C VAL A 105 -5.83 -14.46 1.34
N LEU A 106 -5.41 -13.39 0.64
CA LEU A 106 -6.34 -12.33 0.23
C LEU A 106 -7.38 -12.83 -0.77
N ALA A 107 -7.04 -13.78 -1.65
CA ALA A 107 -8.01 -14.43 -2.53
C ALA A 107 -9.06 -15.24 -1.75
N ALA A 108 -8.65 -15.94 -0.69
CA ALA A 108 -9.57 -16.65 0.20
C ALA A 108 -10.54 -15.68 0.92
N ILE A 109 -10.05 -14.52 1.38
CA ILE A 109 -10.89 -13.46 1.95
C ILE A 109 -11.80 -12.86 0.88
N HIS A 110 -11.27 -12.55 -0.30
CA HIS A 110 -11.99 -11.92 -1.40
C HIS A 110 -13.22 -12.70 -1.86
N GLN A 111 -13.13 -14.03 -1.86
CA GLN A 111 -14.24 -14.91 -2.23
C GLN A 111 -15.35 -14.96 -1.18
N ASN A 112 -15.07 -14.63 0.07
CA ASN A 112 -15.98 -14.83 1.19
C ASN A 112 -16.58 -13.54 1.76
N PHE A 113 -15.95 -12.38 1.57
CA PHE A 113 -16.40 -11.11 2.13
C PHE A 113 -16.80 -10.13 1.02
N GLY A 114 -17.84 -9.34 1.27
CA GLY A 114 -18.38 -8.36 0.32
C GLY A 114 -17.49 -7.14 0.16
N ASP A 115 -16.82 -6.70 1.27
CA ASP A 115 -15.86 -5.59 1.23
C ASP A 115 -14.74 -5.81 2.24
N TYR A 116 -13.57 -5.22 1.97
CA TYR A 116 -12.46 -5.16 2.91
C TYR A 116 -11.51 -3.99 2.62
N LYS A 117 -10.82 -3.54 3.68
CA LYS A 117 -9.68 -2.63 3.64
C LYS A 117 -8.48 -3.27 4.32
N ILE A 118 -7.29 -2.94 3.87
CA ILE A 118 -6.02 -3.48 4.39
C ILE A 118 -5.18 -2.33 4.92
N PHE A 119 -4.72 -2.45 6.15
CA PHE A 119 -3.90 -1.45 6.86
C PHE A 119 -2.55 -2.04 7.23
N LEU A 120 -1.49 -1.23 7.16
CA LEU A 120 -0.22 -1.54 7.82
C LEU A 120 -0.32 -1.11 9.28
N THR A 121 -0.07 -2.05 10.20
CA THR A 121 -0.11 -1.78 11.65
C THR A 121 1.28 -1.51 12.20
N GLN A 122 2.29 -2.17 11.62
CA GLN A 122 3.71 -1.99 11.89
C GLN A 122 4.52 -2.10 10.59
N ALA A 123 5.85 -2.06 10.69
CA ALA A 123 6.75 -2.10 9.53
C ALA A 123 6.52 -3.25 8.56
N ALA A 124 6.04 -4.40 9.07
CA ALA A 124 5.82 -5.60 8.27
C ALA A 124 4.61 -6.42 8.74
N ASP A 125 3.65 -5.79 9.41
CA ASP A 125 2.40 -6.40 9.83
C ASP A 125 1.22 -5.68 9.17
N MET A 126 0.25 -6.44 8.68
CA MET A 126 -0.96 -5.90 8.12
C MET A 126 -2.21 -6.45 8.82
N LEU A 127 -3.25 -5.64 8.84
CA LEU A 127 -4.59 -6.00 9.29
C LEU A 127 -5.56 -5.88 8.12
N VAL A 128 -6.21 -6.97 7.79
CA VAL A 128 -7.36 -6.97 6.88
C VAL A 128 -8.62 -6.80 7.71
N VAL A 129 -9.38 -5.74 7.44
CA VAL A 129 -10.69 -5.48 8.05
C VAL A 129 -11.75 -5.75 6.99
N ALA A 130 -12.58 -6.75 7.19
CA ALA A 130 -13.52 -7.26 6.20
C ALA A 130 -14.96 -7.34 6.74
N THR A 131 -15.96 -7.32 5.86
CA THR A 131 -17.37 -7.49 6.20
C THR A 131 -18.10 -8.40 5.20
N PRO A 132 -19.11 -9.18 5.63
CA PRO A 132 -19.99 -9.89 4.71
C PRO A 132 -20.86 -8.96 3.84
N ALA A 133 -21.12 -7.74 4.30
CA ALA A 133 -21.90 -6.73 3.60
C ALA A 133 -21.16 -6.20 2.35
N GLU A 134 -21.90 -5.53 1.44
CA GLU A 134 -21.32 -4.94 0.23
C GLU A 134 -20.33 -3.79 0.51
N GLN A 135 -20.44 -3.17 1.68
CA GLN A 135 -19.55 -2.08 2.11
C GLN A 135 -19.26 -2.19 3.60
N LEU A 136 -18.01 -1.91 3.98
CA LEU A 136 -17.63 -1.76 5.38
C LEU A 136 -18.45 -0.65 6.05
N PRO A 137 -18.94 -0.86 7.30
CA PRO A 137 -19.60 0.18 8.05
C PRO A 137 -18.72 1.41 8.19
N THR A 138 -19.36 2.58 8.15
CA THR A 138 -18.65 3.85 8.36
C THR A 138 -18.15 3.92 9.82
N PRO A 139 -16.85 4.13 10.06
CA PRO A 139 -16.31 4.24 11.40
C PRO A 139 -16.91 5.43 12.16
N ASP A 140 -17.24 5.23 13.43
CA ASP A 140 -17.57 6.34 14.33
C ASP A 140 -16.28 6.92 14.92
N TRP A 141 -15.83 8.03 14.33
CA TRP A 141 -14.60 8.70 14.74
C TRP A 141 -14.69 9.39 16.10
N ALA A 142 -15.88 9.48 16.71
CA ALA A 142 -16.03 10.00 18.07
C ALA A 142 -15.29 9.13 19.10
N VAL A 143 -14.96 7.89 18.74
CA VAL A 143 -14.13 6.99 19.57
C VAL A 143 -12.79 7.61 19.97
N PHE A 144 -12.19 8.47 19.15
CA PHE A 144 -10.95 9.19 19.46
C PHE A 144 -11.10 10.22 20.59
N GLN A 145 -12.35 10.59 20.95
CA GLN A 145 -12.63 11.53 22.04
C GLN A 145 -12.78 10.81 23.39
N LEU A 146 -12.83 9.48 23.41
CA LEU A 146 -12.89 8.69 24.64
C LEU A 146 -11.51 8.69 25.31
N PRO A 147 -11.39 9.20 26.57
CA PRO A 147 -10.08 9.45 27.20
C PRO A 147 -9.17 8.22 27.28
N ASP A 148 -9.73 7.07 27.61
CA ASP A 148 -8.98 5.82 27.74
C ASP A 148 -8.44 5.34 26.39
N ILE A 149 -9.25 5.47 25.31
CA ILE A 149 -8.85 5.09 23.96
C ILE A 149 -7.83 6.08 23.42
N ALA A 150 -8.05 7.39 23.63
CA ALA A 150 -7.11 8.43 23.23
C ALA A 150 -5.74 8.23 23.90
N ALA A 151 -5.72 7.83 25.19
CA ALA A 151 -4.48 7.56 25.90
C ALA A 151 -3.74 6.34 25.31
N ASP A 152 -4.46 5.25 24.98
CA ASP A 152 -3.88 4.06 24.35
C ASP A 152 -3.35 4.37 22.95
N LEU A 153 -4.13 5.09 22.13
CA LEU A 153 -3.76 5.48 20.77
C LEU A 153 -2.59 6.49 20.73
N CYS A 154 -2.42 7.29 21.79
CA CYS A 154 -1.29 8.20 21.91
C CYS A 154 0.07 7.48 21.80
N HIS A 155 0.17 6.27 22.33
CA HIS A 155 1.39 5.45 22.24
C HIS A 155 1.68 4.96 20.82
N THR A 156 0.65 4.83 19.99
CA THR A 156 0.79 4.40 18.58
C THR A 156 0.92 5.58 17.60
N GLY A 157 0.65 6.80 18.05
CA GLY A 157 0.62 7.99 17.19
C GLY A 157 -0.62 8.07 16.28
N LEU A 158 -1.61 7.19 16.43
CA LEU A 158 -2.83 7.16 15.62
C LEU A 158 -3.96 7.95 16.31
N LEU A 159 -3.81 9.27 16.39
CA LEU A 159 -4.73 10.13 17.15
C LEU A 159 -5.92 10.67 16.34
N THR A 160 -5.97 10.45 15.04
CA THR A 160 -7.01 10.98 14.16
C THR A 160 -7.44 9.98 13.11
N ALA A 161 -8.64 10.16 12.56
CA ALA A 161 -9.12 9.40 11.42
C ALA A 161 -8.15 9.47 10.23
N ALA A 162 -7.59 10.65 9.95
CA ALA A 162 -6.61 10.86 8.89
C ALA A 162 -5.33 10.05 9.14
N ALA A 163 -4.85 10.01 10.38
CA ALA A 163 -3.69 9.19 10.75
C ALA A 163 -3.94 7.71 10.50
N LEU A 164 -5.10 7.18 10.89
CA LEU A 164 -5.47 5.79 10.65
C LEU A 164 -5.61 5.52 9.15
N GLU A 165 -6.34 6.35 8.40
CA GLU A 165 -6.51 6.18 6.94
C GLU A 165 -5.19 6.27 6.18
N SER A 166 -4.19 7.00 6.67
CA SER A 166 -2.86 7.06 6.06
C SER A 166 -2.06 5.76 6.18
N THR A 167 -2.43 4.87 7.12
CA THR A 167 -1.85 3.52 7.22
C THR A 167 -2.50 2.53 6.25
N ARG A 168 -3.60 2.92 5.56
CA ARG A 168 -4.26 2.07 4.58
C ARG A 168 -3.32 1.74 3.42
N LEU A 169 -3.12 0.43 3.23
CA LEU A 169 -2.27 -0.11 2.18
C LEU A 169 -3.03 -0.24 0.86
N THR A 170 -4.21 -0.86 0.91
CA THR A 170 -5.05 -1.12 -0.26
C THR A 170 -6.47 -1.53 0.19
N ASP A 171 -7.34 -1.89 -0.75
CA ASP A 171 -8.70 -2.35 -0.48
C ASP A 171 -9.21 -3.31 -1.57
N ARG A 172 -10.44 -3.81 -1.37
CA ARG A 172 -11.10 -4.74 -2.29
C ARG A 172 -11.14 -4.21 -3.72
N ALA A 173 -11.59 -2.98 -3.92
CA ALA A 173 -11.75 -2.41 -5.25
C ALA A 173 -10.40 -2.38 -6.01
N THR A 174 -9.32 -2.02 -5.31
CA THR A 174 -7.98 -1.99 -5.88
C THR A 174 -7.47 -3.38 -6.28
N LEU A 175 -7.76 -4.41 -5.49
CA LEU A 175 -7.26 -5.77 -5.73
C LEU A 175 -8.19 -6.62 -6.61
N ALA A 176 -9.45 -6.24 -6.77
CA ALA A 176 -10.44 -7.03 -7.51
C ALA A 176 -10.01 -7.41 -8.93
N PRO A 177 -9.45 -6.51 -9.78
CA PRO A 177 -9.02 -6.88 -11.13
C PRO A 177 -8.03 -8.05 -11.16
N LEU A 178 -7.20 -8.17 -10.11
CA LEU A 178 -6.23 -9.26 -9.97
C LEU A 178 -6.85 -10.49 -9.33
N LEU A 179 -7.57 -10.33 -8.21
CA LEU A 179 -8.06 -11.46 -7.42
C LEU A 179 -9.23 -12.19 -8.07
N ASP A 180 -10.02 -11.52 -8.91
CA ASP A 180 -11.11 -12.13 -9.66
C ASP A 180 -10.63 -13.11 -10.75
N VAL A 181 -9.38 -12.93 -11.23
CA VAL A 181 -8.90 -13.66 -12.42
C VAL A 181 -7.70 -14.56 -12.14
N TRP A 182 -6.76 -14.14 -11.28
CA TRP A 182 -5.42 -14.75 -11.23
C TRP A 182 -5.01 -15.34 -9.89
N ALA A 183 -5.73 -15.09 -8.83
CA ALA A 183 -5.32 -15.55 -7.52
C ALA A 183 -5.92 -16.91 -7.18
N GLN A 184 -5.08 -17.86 -6.89
CA GLN A 184 -5.49 -19.14 -6.30
C GLN A 184 -5.64 -18.96 -4.79
N PRO A 185 -6.84 -19.14 -4.21
CA PRO A 185 -7.03 -19.03 -2.77
C PRO A 185 -6.30 -20.14 -2.02
N ASN A 186 -5.79 -19.80 -0.83
CA ASN A 186 -5.42 -20.82 0.12
C ASN A 186 -6.66 -21.58 0.58
N SER A 187 -6.64 -22.90 0.58
CA SER A 187 -7.78 -23.76 0.84
C SER A 187 -7.34 -25.01 1.59
N ASP A 188 -8.24 -25.63 2.35
CA ASP A 188 -7.99 -26.91 3.01
C ASP A 188 -7.70 -28.03 1.97
N PHE A 189 -8.20 -27.89 0.72
CA PHE A 189 -7.95 -28.83 -0.37
C PHE A 189 -6.70 -28.51 -1.19
N TYR A 190 -6.30 -27.25 -1.25
CA TYR A 190 -5.10 -26.74 -1.91
C TYR A 190 -4.33 -25.85 -0.95
N PRO A 191 -3.65 -26.42 0.04
CA PRO A 191 -3.02 -25.67 1.13
C PRO A 191 -1.69 -25.04 0.69
N VAL A 192 -1.79 -24.08 -0.22
CA VAL A 192 -0.63 -23.38 -0.81
C VAL A 192 0.23 -22.75 0.27
N LEU A 193 -0.42 -22.19 1.28
CA LEU A 193 0.25 -21.55 2.40
C LEU A 193 1.03 -22.57 3.24
N ASP A 194 0.42 -23.71 3.57
CA ASP A 194 1.08 -24.78 4.32
C ASP A 194 2.30 -25.35 3.60
N LEU A 195 2.17 -25.56 2.28
CA LEU A 195 3.21 -26.15 1.46
C LEU A 195 4.41 -25.24 1.19
N LEU A 196 4.21 -23.92 1.19
CA LEU A 196 5.22 -22.98 0.71
C LEU A 196 5.72 -21.99 1.76
N SER A 197 5.01 -21.81 2.88
CA SER A 197 5.39 -20.82 3.91
C SER A 197 6.70 -21.18 4.62
N GLU A 198 6.95 -22.47 4.91
CA GLU A 198 8.24 -22.91 5.47
C GLU A 198 9.41 -22.60 4.54
N ARG A 199 9.21 -22.77 3.23
CA ARG A 199 10.23 -22.41 2.24
C ARG A 199 10.46 -20.91 2.18
N ALA A 200 9.39 -20.12 2.21
CA ALA A 200 9.49 -18.66 2.20
C ALA A 200 10.25 -18.16 3.44
N ARG A 201 9.96 -18.70 4.60
CA ARG A 201 10.67 -18.45 5.85
C ARG A 201 12.15 -18.82 5.76
N PHE A 202 12.46 -20.04 5.30
CA PHE A 202 13.84 -20.49 5.15
C PHE A 202 14.67 -19.62 4.21
N LEU A 203 14.03 -19.02 3.19
CA LEU A 203 14.65 -18.12 2.21
C LEU A 203 14.61 -16.64 2.64
N ASP A 204 14.14 -16.35 3.85
CA ASP A 204 13.98 -14.99 4.40
C ASP A 204 13.24 -14.06 3.41
N ARG A 205 12.14 -14.59 2.82
CA ARG A 205 11.33 -13.83 1.87
C ARG A 205 10.55 -12.73 2.59
N VAL A 206 10.32 -11.62 1.89
CA VAL A 206 9.47 -10.52 2.37
C VAL A 206 8.50 -10.15 1.26
N ALA A 207 7.23 -9.95 1.61
CA ALA A 207 6.20 -9.49 0.68
C ALA A 207 6.37 -7.99 0.37
N THR A 208 7.49 -7.66 -0.29
CA THR A 208 7.91 -6.29 -0.58
C THR A 208 6.96 -5.56 -1.51
N GLY A 209 6.26 -6.29 -2.40
CA GLY A 209 5.25 -5.72 -3.28
C GLY A 209 4.12 -5.07 -2.50
N PHE A 210 3.64 -5.71 -1.42
CA PHE A 210 2.64 -5.12 -0.53
C PHE A 210 3.22 -3.98 0.30
N LEU A 211 4.37 -4.21 0.95
CA LEU A 211 4.99 -3.23 1.84
C LEU A 211 5.22 -1.87 1.18
N TYR A 212 5.61 -1.87 -0.10
CA TYR A 212 5.95 -0.66 -0.84
C TYR A 212 4.92 -0.25 -1.90
N LEU A 213 3.77 -0.90 -1.97
CA LEU A 213 2.73 -0.62 -2.96
C LEU A 213 2.37 0.87 -3.06
N PRO A 214 2.13 1.59 -1.94
CA PRO A 214 1.70 2.99 -1.98
C PRO A 214 2.82 4.01 -2.16
N ILE A 215 4.09 3.60 -2.23
CA ILE A 215 5.25 4.52 -2.28
C ILE A 215 6.21 4.26 -3.43
N GLN A 216 5.87 3.39 -4.36
CA GLN A 216 6.61 3.19 -5.62
C GLN A 216 6.65 4.50 -6.43
N PRO A 217 7.43 4.65 -7.49
CA PRO A 217 7.68 5.95 -8.16
C PRO A 217 6.46 6.88 -8.25
N PHE A 218 5.27 6.31 -8.32
CA PHE A 218 3.98 6.96 -8.04
C PHE A 218 2.95 5.88 -7.63
N GLU A 219 1.91 6.27 -6.90
CA GLU A 219 0.84 5.34 -6.54
C GLU A 219 -0.08 5.12 -7.76
N PHE A 220 0.21 4.10 -8.56
CA PHE A 220 -0.43 3.88 -9.85
C PHE A 220 -1.91 3.47 -9.78
N THR A 221 -2.38 2.99 -8.64
CA THR A 221 -3.78 2.59 -8.44
C THR A 221 -4.67 3.77 -8.03
N ALA A 222 -4.12 4.76 -7.34
CA ALA A 222 -4.87 5.92 -6.85
C ALA A 222 -5.66 6.66 -7.95
N PRO A 223 -5.14 6.86 -9.16
CA PRO A 223 -5.86 7.54 -10.24
C PRO A 223 -7.17 6.85 -10.63
N PHE A 224 -7.23 5.52 -10.61
CA PHE A 224 -8.43 4.77 -11.02
C PHE A 224 -9.61 4.97 -10.07
N PHE A 225 -9.34 5.34 -8.82
CA PHE A 225 -10.33 5.56 -7.78
C PHE A 225 -10.44 7.03 -7.35
N ASN A 226 -9.81 7.94 -8.07
CA ASN A 226 -9.75 9.38 -7.74
C ASN A 226 -9.30 9.65 -6.29
N ARG A 227 -8.37 8.85 -5.77
CA ARG A 227 -7.85 8.96 -4.40
C ARG A 227 -6.67 9.90 -4.33
N ARG A 228 -6.93 11.18 -4.12
CA ARG A 228 -5.86 12.17 -3.96
C ARG A 228 -5.25 12.11 -2.57
N VAL A 229 -3.93 12.27 -2.50
CA VAL A 229 -3.16 12.37 -1.26
C VAL A 229 -2.21 13.56 -1.39
N VAL A 230 -2.47 14.59 -0.60
CA VAL A 230 -1.68 15.83 -0.60
C VAL A 230 -0.76 15.88 0.62
N PRO A 231 0.38 16.59 0.56
CA PRO A 231 1.33 16.65 1.67
C PRO A 231 0.81 17.42 2.90
N GLU A 232 -0.25 18.19 2.74
CA GLU A 232 -0.81 19.10 3.76
C GLU A 232 -1.80 18.40 4.71
N MET A 233 -1.72 17.07 4.88
CA MET A 233 -2.60 16.37 5.83
C MET A 233 -2.28 16.79 7.25
N GLU A 234 -3.02 17.78 7.77
CA GLU A 234 -2.92 18.23 9.16
C GLU A 234 -3.23 17.09 10.14
N GLY A 235 -2.44 17.00 11.20
CA GLY A 235 -2.69 16.05 12.30
C GLY A 235 -2.33 14.59 12.04
N VAL A 236 -1.59 14.29 10.97
CA VAL A 236 -1.03 12.94 10.75
C VAL A 236 0.35 12.87 11.40
N PRO A 237 0.51 12.21 12.55
CA PRO A 237 1.81 12.05 13.16
C PRO A 237 2.67 11.10 12.32
N PRO A 238 3.95 11.39 12.14
CA PRO A 238 4.84 10.48 11.44
C PRO A 238 5.09 9.24 12.29
N ILE A 239 4.74 8.07 11.76
CA ILE A 239 5.15 6.79 12.32
C ILE A 239 6.38 6.33 11.51
N PRO A 240 7.61 6.46 12.05
CA PRO A 240 8.84 6.22 11.28
C PRO A 240 8.96 4.79 10.73
N ALA A 241 8.27 3.84 11.36
CA ALA A 241 8.24 2.45 10.94
C ALA A 241 7.44 2.23 9.64
N LEU A 242 6.49 3.13 9.31
CA LEU A 242 5.64 3.00 8.13
C LEU A 242 6.23 3.78 6.94
N PRO A 243 6.63 3.09 5.85
CA PRO A 243 7.31 3.73 4.72
C PRO A 243 6.52 4.89 4.10
N ARG A 244 5.19 4.74 3.94
CA ARG A 244 4.33 5.80 3.41
C ARG A 244 4.28 7.03 4.31
N MET A 245 4.18 6.83 5.63
CA MET A 245 4.15 7.93 6.60
C MET A 245 5.46 8.72 6.58
N ARG A 246 6.59 8.01 6.47
CA ARG A 246 7.90 8.65 6.33
C ARG A 246 7.97 9.48 5.05
N ALA A 247 7.53 8.92 3.93
CA ALA A 247 7.52 9.60 2.63
C ALA A 247 6.64 10.86 2.66
N LEU A 248 5.42 10.75 3.19
CA LEU A 248 4.51 11.89 3.35
C LEU A 248 5.08 12.98 4.27
N ALA A 249 5.76 12.60 5.36
CA ALA A 249 6.38 13.56 6.25
C ALA A 249 7.50 14.36 5.57
N ILE A 250 8.32 13.70 4.74
CA ILE A 250 9.35 14.37 3.93
C ILE A 250 8.69 15.32 2.94
N ALA A 251 7.71 14.85 2.16
CA ALA A 251 6.99 15.68 1.19
C ALA A 251 6.33 16.89 1.86
N SER A 252 5.66 16.72 2.99
CA SER A 252 5.05 17.79 3.77
C SER A 252 6.07 18.83 4.25
N ALA A 253 7.18 18.38 4.81
CA ALA A 253 8.26 19.26 5.30
C ALA A 253 8.92 20.07 4.17
N LEU A 254 8.97 19.53 2.95
CA LEU A 254 9.50 20.21 1.77
C LEU A 254 8.51 21.19 1.14
N ASN A 255 7.21 20.92 1.22
CA ASN A 255 6.16 21.75 0.63
C ASN A 255 5.59 22.82 1.57
N GLY A 256 6.27 23.08 2.70
CA GLY A 256 6.02 24.26 3.53
C GLY A 256 5.11 24.06 4.74
N ASN A 257 4.75 22.80 5.07
CA ASN A 257 3.99 22.56 6.29
C ASN A 257 4.92 22.52 7.52
N PRO A 258 4.86 23.50 8.45
CA PRO A 258 5.76 23.56 9.59
C PRO A 258 5.50 22.47 10.65
N GLY A 259 4.32 21.83 10.64
CA GLY A 259 3.93 20.84 11.65
C GLY A 259 4.77 19.55 11.65
N TYR A 260 5.43 19.24 10.55
CA TYR A 260 6.30 18.06 10.41
C TYR A 260 7.79 18.33 10.73
N GLY A 261 8.15 19.52 11.15
CA GLY A 261 9.55 19.89 11.38
C GLY A 261 10.00 19.90 12.84
N ALA A 262 9.08 19.78 13.78
CA ALA A 262 9.33 20.08 15.20
C ALA A 262 9.10 18.90 16.16
N ALA A 263 8.63 17.75 15.72
CA ALA A 263 8.31 16.64 16.62
C ALA A 263 9.51 15.74 16.86
N ASP A 264 9.73 15.37 18.11
CA ASP A 264 10.71 14.43 18.67
C ASP A 264 10.55 12.98 18.17
N THR A 265 10.57 12.78 16.85
CA THR A 265 10.52 11.44 16.25
C THR A 265 11.92 10.93 15.95
N VAL A 266 12.36 9.95 16.70
CA VAL A 266 13.65 9.28 16.52
C VAL A 266 13.80 8.80 15.06
N GLY A 267 14.82 9.28 14.35
CA GLY A 267 15.16 8.92 12.97
C GLY A 267 14.51 9.75 11.86
N MET A 268 13.44 10.50 12.10
CA MET A 268 12.80 11.37 11.10
C MET A 268 13.56 12.67 10.80
N PRO A 269 14.12 13.36 11.79
CA PRO A 269 14.84 14.62 11.56
C PRO A 269 15.98 14.48 10.55
N VAL A 270 16.67 13.35 10.54
CA VAL A 270 17.81 13.10 9.62
C VAL A 270 17.31 13.02 8.17
N ALA A 271 16.30 12.20 7.89
CA ALA A 271 15.76 12.05 6.54
C ALA A 271 15.17 13.36 5.99
N VAL A 272 14.47 14.12 6.83
CA VAL A 272 13.95 15.45 6.47
C VAL A 272 15.08 16.45 6.23
N ALA A 273 16.10 16.44 7.07
CA ALA A 273 17.26 17.32 6.91
C ALA A 273 18.03 17.01 5.61
N GLU A 274 18.25 15.74 5.30
CA GLU A 274 18.87 15.31 4.05
C GLU A 274 18.04 15.73 2.82
N ALA A 275 16.73 15.55 2.87
CA ALA A 275 15.83 15.95 1.79
C ALA A 275 15.82 17.50 1.59
N ARG A 276 15.85 18.27 2.69
CA ARG A 276 16.00 19.73 2.64
C ARG A 276 17.34 20.15 2.04
N GLN A 277 18.42 19.44 2.38
CA GLN A 277 19.74 19.69 1.81
C GLN A 277 19.76 19.40 0.31
N ARG A 278 19.20 18.27 -0.15
CA ARG A 278 19.06 17.95 -1.59
C ARG A 278 18.26 19.03 -2.32
N ARG A 279 17.13 19.45 -1.76
CA ARG A 279 16.31 20.53 -2.35
C ARG A 279 17.05 21.86 -2.41
N ALA A 280 17.83 22.22 -1.40
CA ALA A 280 18.65 23.43 -1.39
C ALA A 280 19.77 23.36 -2.44
N ALA A 281 20.47 22.21 -2.55
CA ALA A 281 21.47 21.98 -3.59
C ALA A 281 20.87 22.07 -4.99
N TRP A 282 19.69 21.50 -5.22
CA TRP A 282 18.96 21.64 -6.48
C TRP A 282 18.64 23.10 -6.82
N ARG A 283 18.13 23.88 -5.87
CA ARG A 283 17.85 25.31 -6.07
C ARG A 283 19.12 26.07 -6.45
N ALA A 284 20.21 25.84 -5.73
CA ALA A 284 21.50 26.46 -6.03
C ALA A 284 21.99 26.07 -7.45
N LEU A 285 21.81 24.82 -7.88
CA LEU A 285 22.16 24.37 -9.23
C LEU A 285 21.37 25.15 -10.30
N ILE A 286 20.05 25.32 -10.11
CA ILE A 286 19.20 26.10 -11.01
C ILE A 286 19.55 27.59 -11.00
N GLU A 287 19.93 28.17 -9.83
CA GLU A 287 20.28 29.59 -9.67
C GLU A 287 21.67 29.92 -10.23
N VAL A 288 22.63 29.01 -10.14
CA VAL A 288 23.97 29.19 -10.74
C VAL A 288 23.88 29.28 -12.27
N ASP A 289 22.85 28.69 -12.85
CA ASP A 289 22.48 28.80 -14.27
C ASP A 289 23.62 28.45 -15.25
N SER A 290 24.38 27.37 -14.91
CA SER A 290 25.45 26.84 -15.77
C SER A 290 24.97 25.62 -16.54
N GLU A 291 25.31 25.53 -17.82
CA GLU A 291 25.01 24.35 -18.64
C GLU A 291 25.61 23.07 -17.96
N PRO A 292 24.81 22.02 -17.79
CA PRO A 292 25.29 20.79 -17.21
C PRO A 292 26.33 20.09 -18.10
N ALA A 293 27.45 19.67 -17.53
CA ALA A 293 28.43 18.85 -18.24
C ALA A 293 27.85 17.45 -18.61
N ASP A 294 26.86 16.97 -17.86
CA ASP A 294 26.17 15.69 -18.08
C ASP A 294 24.69 15.81 -17.70
N TRP A 295 23.83 15.81 -18.70
CA TRP A 295 22.37 15.86 -18.53
C TRP A 295 21.79 14.61 -17.82
N ALA A 296 22.46 13.45 -17.93
CA ALA A 296 22.02 12.28 -17.20
C ALA A 296 22.29 12.42 -15.69
N ALA A 297 23.41 13.06 -15.31
CA ALA A 297 23.67 13.42 -13.91
C ALA A 297 22.65 14.45 -13.40
N TRP A 298 22.35 15.47 -14.18
CA TRP A 298 21.32 16.47 -13.86
C TRP A 298 19.94 15.82 -13.60
N LEU A 299 19.53 14.88 -14.45
CA LEU A 299 18.28 14.14 -14.27
C LEU A 299 18.31 13.24 -13.02
N ARG A 300 19.46 12.72 -12.60
CA ARG A 300 19.54 11.97 -11.33
C ARG A 300 19.22 12.87 -10.16
N GLU A 301 19.81 14.07 -10.09
CA GLU A 301 19.52 15.05 -9.04
C GLU A 301 18.05 15.50 -9.09
N PHE A 302 17.51 15.78 -10.27
CA PHE A 302 16.09 16.08 -10.47
C PHE A 302 15.20 15.00 -9.87
N ARG A 303 15.44 13.71 -10.18
CA ARG A 303 14.61 12.59 -9.72
C ARG A 303 14.67 12.38 -8.21
N GLU A 304 15.82 12.62 -7.58
CA GLU A 304 15.95 12.54 -6.13
C GLU A 304 15.08 13.59 -5.43
N VAL A 305 15.11 14.82 -5.90
CA VAL A 305 14.29 15.91 -5.34
C VAL A 305 12.82 15.73 -5.65
N ASP A 306 12.49 15.30 -6.87
CA ASP A 306 11.12 14.99 -7.27
C ASP A 306 10.53 13.88 -6.40
N ARG A 307 11.29 12.81 -6.15
CA ARG A 307 10.87 11.76 -5.22
C ARG A 307 10.59 12.30 -3.82
N ASP A 308 11.47 13.13 -3.27
CA ASP A 308 11.30 13.69 -1.94
C ASP A 308 10.07 14.63 -1.86
N LEU A 309 9.73 15.31 -2.94
CA LEU A 309 8.58 16.21 -3.02
C LEU A 309 7.23 15.48 -3.16
N HIS A 310 7.22 14.32 -3.81
CA HIS A 310 5.99 13.63 -4.22
C HIS A 310 5.84 12.22 -3.64
N ALA A 311 6.84 11.67 -2.93
CA ALA A 311 6.74 10.33 -2.37
C ALA A 311 5.57 10.19 -1.40
N GLY A 312 4.76 9.16 -1.59
CA GLY A 312 3.55 8.90 -0.80
C GLY A 312 2.36 9.80 -1.10
N THR A 313 2.50 10.82 -1.98
CA THR A 313 1.39 11.65 -2.46
C THR A 313 0.73 11.04 -3.70
N ALA A 314 -0.47 11.52 -4.04
CA ALA A 314 -1.18 11.14 -5.25
C ALA A 314 -2.03 12.30 -5.77
N GLY A 315 -1.85 12.67 -7.03
CA GLY A 315 -2.54 13.80 -7.64
C GLY A 315 -2.15 15.17 -7.04
N PHE A 316 -0.94 15.25 -6.48
CA PHE A 316 -0.31 16.47 -6.01
C PHE A 316 0.92 16.77 -6.86
N VAL A 317 1.15 18.05 -7.18
CA VAL A 317 2.29 18.50 -7.95
C VAL A 317 2.92 19.77 -7.37
N ALA A 318 4.23 19.75 -7.20
CA ALA A 318 5.03 20.92 -6.82
C ALA A 318 5.36 21.76 -8.06
N GLU A 319 4.41 22.57 -8.52
CA GLU A 319 4.45 23.29 -9.81
C GLU A 319 5.73 24.10 -10.00
N ASP A 320 6.19 24.85 -8.99
CA ASP A 320 7.39 25.69 -9.09
C ASP A 320 8.66 24.88 -9.33
N PHE A 321 8.71 23.64 -8.81
CA PHE A 321 9.83 22.74 -9.05
C PHE A 321 9.92 22.32 -10.51
N PHE A 322 8.83 21.85 -11.10
CA PHE A 322 8.78 21.44 -12.51
C PHE A 322 8.96 22.62 -13.45
N ARG A 323 8.34 23.76 -13.18
CA ARG A 323 8.48 24.97 -13.96
C ARG A 323 9.93 25.45 -14.02
N SER A 324 10.63 25.44 -12.88
CA SER A 324 12.04 25.83 -12.83
C SER A 324 12.94 24.86 -13.60
N ALA A 325 12.65 23.56 -13.53
CA ALA A 325 13.38 22.53 -14.26
C ALA A 325 13.21 22.70 -15.78
N LEU A 326 11.98 22.86 -16.25
CA LEU A 326 11.71 23.07 -17.68
C LEU A 326 12.34 24.37 -18.21
N ALA A 327 12.20 25.48 -17.47
CA ALA A 327 12.82 26.74 -17.84
C ALA A 327 14.36 26.66 -17.91
N PHE A 328 14.98 25.85 -17.04
CA PHE A 328 16.42 25.60 -17.08
C PHE A 328 16.82 24.82 -18.34
N ILE A 329 16.09 23.75 -18.67
CA ILE A 329 16.31 22.96 -19.90
C ILE A 329 16.20 23.85 -21.12
N ASP A 330 15.19 24.75 -21.20
CA ASP A 330 14.97 25.66 -22.30
C ASP A 330 16.09 26.69 -22.49
N ARG A 331 16.60 27.25 -21.37
CA ARG A 331 17.70 28.24 -21.45
C ARG A 331 19.01 27.65 -21.94
N HIS A 332 19.25 26.39 -21.69
CA HIS A 332 20.49 25.69 -22.04
C HIS A 332 20.37 24.77 -23.24
N ASP A 333 19.30 24.92 -24.04
CA ASP A 333 19.01 24.09 -25.21
C ASP A 333 19.19 22.60 -24.94
N GLY A 334 18.65 22.16 -23.75
CA GLY A 334 18.81 20.78 -23.24
C GLY A 334 18.12 19.75 -24.14
N PRO A 335 18.58 18.49 -24.11
CA PRO A 335 18.06 17.44 -25.01
C PRO A 335 16.56 17.19 -24.79
N ASP A 336 15.82 16.97 -25.87
CA ASP A 336 14.38 16.68 -25.88
C ASP A 336 14.03 15.50 -24.94
N ILE A 337 14.89 14.48 -24.91
CA ILE A 337 14.70 13.32 -24.03
C ILE A 337 14.71 13.70 -22.55
N VAL A 338 15.51 14.70 -22.15
CA VAL A 338 15.56 15.23 -20.77
C VAL A 338 14.28 15.97 -20.46
N ARG A 339 13.84 16.81 -21.39
CA ARG A 339 12.56 17.54 -21.32
C ARG A 339 11.39 16.56 -21.15
N ASP A 340 11.33 15.53 -21.99
CA ASP A 340 10.25 14.54 -21.97
C ASP A 340 10.20 13.76 -20.67
N VAL A 341 11.33 13.45 -20.01
CA VAL A 341 11.34 12.85 -18.67
C VAL A 341 10.70 13.79 -17.65
N VAL A 342 11.03 15.08 -17.67
CA VAL A 342 10.45 16.06 -16.74
C VAL A 342 8.96 16.23 -16.97
N VAL A 343 8.52 16.35 -18.23
CA VAL A 343 7.10 16.46 -18.64
C VAL A 343 6.32 15.20 -18.24
N PHE A 344 6.88 14.03 -18.47
CA PHE A 344 6.28 12.76 -18.06
C PHE A 344 5.99 12.70 -16.56
N ARG A 345 6.98 13.04 -15.73
CA ARG A 345 6.84 13.05 -14.29
C ARG A 345 5.90 14.12 -13.77
N HIS A 346 5.93 15.31 -14.36
CA HIS A 346 4.97 16.38 -14.09
C HIS A 346 3.54 15.93 -14.34
N GLY A 347 3.28 15.35 -15.52
CA GLY A 347 1.96 14.85 -15.89
C GLY A 347 1.45 13.74 -14.96
N LEU A 348 2.33 12.82 -14.54
CA LEU A 348 1.98 11.79 -13.57
C LEU A 348 1.65 12.36 -12.18
N ALA A 349 2.48 13.28 -11.68
CA ALA A 349 2.28 13.89 -10.37
C ALA A 349 0.94 14.64 -10.28
N GLY A 350 0.64 15.47 -11.29
CA GLY A 350 -0.57 16.30 -11.36
C GLY A 350 -1.82 15.59 -11.89
N TRP A 351 -1.68 14.33 -12.38
CA TRP A 351 -2.72 13.57 -13.07
C TRP A 351 -3.14 14.20 -14.42
N ASN A 352 -2.22 14.89 -15.09
CA ASN A 352 -2.36 15.28 -16.49
C ASN A 352 -1.95 14.10 -17.39
N PHE A 353 -2.82 13.08 -17.46
CA PHE A 353 -2.49 11.83 -18.13
C PHE A 353 -2.31 11.98 -19.66
N ALA A 354 -2.92 12.96 -20.29
CA ALA A 354 -2.70 13.22 -21.70
C ALA A 354 -1.26 13.69 -21.98
N GLU A 355 -0.75 14.58 -21.14
CA GLU A 355 0.64 15.06 -21.21
C GLU A 355 1.62 13.92 -20.90
N ALA A 356 1.35 13.15 -19.81
CA ALA A 356 2.17 12.00 -19.43
C ALA A 356 2.22 10.92 -20.52
N ALA A 357 1.08 10.57 -21.13
CA ALA A 357 1.01 9.58 -22.21
C ALA A 357 1.81 10.00 -23.44
N GLY A 358 1.65 11.27 -23.89
CA GLY A 358 2.41 11.80 -25.02
C GLY A 358 3.91 11.80 -24.77
N ALA A 359 4.35 12.21 -23.59
CA ALA A 359 5.76 12.17 -23.22
C ALA A 359 6.29 10.73 -23.11
N ALA A 360 5.50 9.80 -22.54
CA ALA A 360 5.87 8.39 -22.45
C ALA A 360 6.10 7.74 -23.82
N GLN A 361 5.25 8.03 -24.80
CA GLN A 361 5.40 7.53 -26.17
C GLN A 361 6.69 8.07 -26.81
N ARG A 362 6.98 9.38 -26.73
CA ARG A 362 8.24 9.95 -27.23
C ARG A 362 9.47 9.36 -26.55
N LEU A 363 9.42 9.14 -25.23
CA LEU A 363 10.50 8.48 -24.48
C LEU A 363 10.73 7.03 -24.93
N LEU A 364 9.68 6.28 -25.22
CA LEU A 364 9.77 4.93 -25.75
C LEU A 364 10.41 4.91 -27.13
N GLU A 365 9.94 5.78 -28.05
CA GLU A 365 10.46 5.94 -29.42
C GLU A 365 11.94 6.34 -29.41
N ALA A 366 12.33 7.27 -28.54
CA ALA A 366 13.71 7.71 -28.37
C ALA A 366 14.61 6.65 -27.69
N GLY A 367 14.04 5.56 -27.16
CA GLY A 367 14.79 4.53 -26.45
C GLY A 367 15.39 4.99 -25.13
N ALA A 368 14.72 5.91 -24.43
CA ALA A 368 15.17 6.54 -23.18
C ALA A 368 15.52 5.55 -22.07
N GLN A 369 14.78 4.43 -21.98
CA GLN A 369 15.02 3.34 -21.03
C GLN A 369 16.34 2.59 -21.33
N ARG A 370 16.79 2.55 -22.57
CA ARG A 370 18.06 1.90 -22.97
C ARG A 370 19.27 2.80 -22.77
N SER A 371 19.08 4.09 -22.82
CA SER A 371 20.13 5.10 -22.63
C SER A 371 20.29 5.56 -21.19
N GLY A 372 19.48 5.03 -20.24
CA GLY A 372 19.59 5.32 -18.80
C GLY A 372 18.96 6.65 -18.36
N TYR A 373 18.26 7.35 -19.26
CA TYR A 373 17.55 8.59 -18.92
C TYR A 373 16.32 8.36 -18.07
N ILE A 374 15.66 7.20 -18.21
CA ILE A 374 14.53 6.79 -17.37
C ILE A 374 14.62 5.29 -17.05
N ASN A 375 14.15 4.88 -15.89
CA ASN A 375 14.01 3.46 -15.56
C ASN A 375 12.88 2.84 -16.39
N ALA A 376 13.13 1.65 -16.96
CA ALA A 376 12.16 0.94 -17.80
C ALA A 376 10.88 0.60 -17.05
N ASP A 377 10.98 0.20 -15.77
CA ASP A 377 9.82 -0.11 -14.93
C ASP A 377 8.97 1.14 -14.65
N GLU A 378 9.61 2.29 -14.44
CA GLU A 378 8.92 3.57 -14.23
C GLU A 378 8.20 4.04 -15.50
N LEU A 379 8.86 3.95 -16.64
CA LEU A 379 8.26 4.30 -17.94
C LEU A 379 7.09 3.37 -18.26
N GLN A 380 7.24 2.06 -18.02
CA GLN A 380 6.20 1.08 -18.26
C GLN A 380 4.96 1.37 -17.40
N ASP A 381 5.15 1.49 -16.08
CA ASP A 381 4.04 1.71 -15.16
C ASP A 381 3.31 3.03 -15.45
N GLY A 382 4.06 4.13 -15.50
CA GLY A 382 3.49 5.46 -15.68
C GLY A 382 2.85 5.65 -17.05
N GLY A 383 3.51 5.21 -18.13
CA GLY A 383 2.97 5.29 -19.49
C GLY A 383 1.72 4.44 -19.66
N THR A 384 1.72 3.20 -19.16
CA THR A 384 0.54 2.33 -19.22
C THR A 384 -0.64 2.93 -18.45
N VAL A 385 -0.43 3.41 -17.22
CA VAL A 385 -1.49 4.06 -16.45
C VAL A 385 -2.00 5.31 -17.13
N ALA A 386 -1.12 6.14 -17.69
CA ALA A 386 -1.52 7.36 -18.40
C ALA A 386 -2.42 7.03 -19.60
N LEU A 387 -2.05 6.03 -20.41
CA LEU A 387 -2.83 5.59 -21.56
C LEU A 387 -4.19 5.01 -21.14
N LEU A 388 -4.24 4.16 -20.10
CA LEU A 388 -5.51 3.65 -19.57
C LEU A 388 -6.42 4.79 -19.06
N ARG A 389 -5.85 5.80 -18.43
CA ARG A 389 -6.62 6.93 -17.86
C ARG A 389 -7.17 7.89 -18.92
N ILE A 390 -6.62 7.91 -20.11
CA ILE A 390 -7.17 8.68 -21.27
C ILE A 390 -8.04 7.81 -22.18
N GLY A 391 -8.41 6.58 -21.76
CA GLY A 391 -9.31 5.71 -22.51
C GLY A 391 -8.65 5.07 -23.74
N GLN A 392 -7.38 4.71 -23.67
CA GLN A 392 -6.62 4.04 -24.75
C GLN A 392 -6.08 2.68 -24.28
N PRO A 393 -6.94 1.71 -23.93
CA PRO A 393 -6.49 0.44 -23.35
C PRO A 393 -5.69 -0.43 -24.30
N GLU A 394 -6.02 -0.48 -25.59
CA GLU A 394 -5.24 -1.22 -26.59
C GLU A 394 -3.81 -0.65 -26.77
N GLU A 395 -3.68 0.69 -26.73
CA GLU A 395 -2.39 1.36 -26.79
C GLU A 395 -1.59 1.09 -25.51
N ALA A 396 -2.26 1.10 -24.37
CA ALA A 396 -1.66 0.77 -23.09
C ALA A 396 -1.10 -0.68 -23.08
N GLU A 397 -1.83 -1.64 -23.66
CA GLU A 397 -1.36 -3.02 -23.80
C GLU A 397 -0.11 -3.11 -24.68
N ARG A 398 -0.12 -2.46 -25.86
CA ARG A 398 1.04 -2.40 -26.75
C ARG A 398 2.25 -1.75 -26.07
N PHE A 399 2.02 -0.64 -25.38
CA PHE A 399 3.07 0.09 -24.65
C PHE A 399 3.65 -0.76 -23.52
N TYR A 400 2.81 -1.42 -22.74
CA TYR A 400 3.22 -2.34 -21.69
C TYR A 400 4.07 -3.49 -22.24
N ALA A 401 3.62 -4.11 -23.34
CA ALA A 401 4.31 -5.23 -23.97
C ALA A 401 5.68 -4.82 -24.54
N ALA A 402 5.82 -3.63 -25.12
CA ALA A 402 7.06 -3.13 -25.68
C ALA A 402 8.21 -3.01 -24.65
N LEU A 403 7.90 -2.83 -23.38
CA LEU A 403 8.87 -2.65 -22.30
C LEU A 403 9.15 -3.92 -21.50
N LEU A 404 8.45 -5.03 -21.72
CA LEU A 404 8.58 -6.27 -20.96
C LEU A 404 10.02 -6.81 -20.89
N HIS A 405 10.81 -6.67 -21.95
CA HIS A 405 12.17 -7.19 -22.04
C HIS A 405 13.24 -6.28 -21.41
N ASN A 406 12.89 -5.03 -21.09
CA ASN A 406 13.83 -4.02 -20.61
C ASN A 406 13.73 -3.77 -19.11
N ARG A 407 12.77 -4.39 -18.42
CA ARG A 407 12.52 -4.10 -17.02
C ARG A 407 13.44 -4.87 -16.08
N THR A 408 13.64 -4.32 -14.90
CA THR A 408 14.43 -4.91 -13.82
C THR A 408 13.59 -5.77 -12.89
N ARG A 409 12.27 -5.48 -12.81
CA ARG A 409 11.33 -6.26 -11.98
C ARG A 409 10.98 -7.61 -12.59
N SER A 410 10.74 -8.59 -11.71
CA SER A 410 10.16 -9.87 -12.09
C SER A 410 8.73 -9.70 -12.62
N VAL A 411 8.35 -10.47 -13.64
CA VAL A 411 6.96 -10.57 -14.12
C VAL A 411 6.00 -11.02 -13.01
N GLY A 412 6.52 -11.72 -12.00
CA GLY A 412 5.74 -12.26 -10.90
C GLY A 412 5.54 -11.33 -9.71
N ASP A 413 6.14 -10.11 -9.69
CA ASP A 413 5.93 -9.18 -8.59
C ASP A 413 4.50 -8.62 -8.58
N LEU A 414 4.02 -8.21 -7.39
CA LEU A 414 2.66 -7.75 -7.18
C LEU A 414 2.26 -6.59 -8.11
N ARG A 415 3.14 -5.61 -8.30
CA ARG A 415 2.86 -4.43 -9.11
C ARG A 415 2.67 -4.79 -10.59
N SER A 416 3.52 -5.65 -11.12
CA SER A 416 3.40 -6.16 -12.49
C SER A 416 2.09 -6.96 -12.67
N ARG A 417 1.73 -7.78 -11.70
CA ARG A 417 0.47 -8.56 -11.73
C ARG A 417 -0.74 -7.64 -11.71
N LEU A 418 -0.75 -6.64 -10.83
CA LEU A 418 -1.84 -5.66 -10.76
C LEU A 418 -1.96 -4.88 -12.06
N LEU A 419 -0.86 -4.34 -12.58
CA LEU A 419 -0.90 -3.55 -13.81
C LEU A 419 -1.41 -4.38 -15.00
N THR A 420 -0.96 -5.63 -15.15
CA THR A 420 -1.48 -6.54 -16.17
C THR A 420 -2.97 -6.82 -15.99
N ALA A 421 -3.43 -6.99 -14.76
CA ALA A 421 -4.84 -7.22 -14.47
C ALA A 421 -5.71 -6.00 -14.84
N TYR A 422 -5.24 -4.78 -14.54
CA TYR A 422 -5.93 -3.54 -14.92
C TYR A 422 -6.00 -3.38 -16.45
N VAL A 423 -4.89 -3.61 -17.16
CA VAL A 423 -4.88 -3.59 -18.65
C VAL A 423 -5.92 -4.57 -19.16
N SER A 424 -5.88 -5.83 -18.74
CA SER A 424 -6.81 -6.87 -19.21
C SER A 424 -8.27 -6.60 -18.86
N ALA A 425 -8.56 -6.01 -17.71
CA ALA A 425 -9.92 -5.69 -17.29
C ALA A 425 -10.53 -4.56 -18.13
N LEU A 426 -9.75 -3.49 -18.37
CA LEU A 426 -10.23 -2.33 -19.12
C LEU A 426 -10.33 -2.61 -20.63
N THR A 427 -9.39 -3.37 -21.22
CA THR A 427 -9.50 -3.81 -22.62
C THR A 427 -10.78 -4.62 -22.88
N ARG A 428 -11.11 -5.57 -22.00
CA ARG A 428 -12.35 -6.37 -22.13
C ARG A 428 -13.64 -5.56 -21.98
N SER A 429 -13.60 -4.51 -21.14
CA SER A 429 -14.77 -3.65 -20.94
C SER A 429 -15.09 -2.83 -22.21
N ASP A 430 -14.07 -2.38 -22.93
CA ASP A 430 -14.23 -1.65 -24.20
C ASP A 430 -14.72 -2.55 -25.33
N GLU A 431 -14.24 -3.79 -25.41
CA GLU A 431 -14.75 -4.77 -26.40
C GLU A 431 -16.25 -5.07 -26.18
N ALA A 432 -16.69 -5.18 -24.93
CA ALA A 432 -18.08 -5.40 -24.59
C ALA A 432 -18.97 -4.19 -24.95
N ALA A 433 -18.49 -2.97 -24.71
CA ALA A 433 -19.20 -1.73 -25.03
C ALA A 433 -19.25 -1.43 -26.53
N GLY A 434 -18.27 -1.90 -27.31
CA GLY A 434 -18.22 -1.75 -28.77
C GLY A 434 -19.04 -2.77 -29.55
N SER A 435 -19.58 -3.80 -28.89
CA SER A 435 -20.40 -4.87 -29.49
C SER A 435 -21.91 -4.67 -29.31
N GLU A 436 -22.35 -3.64 -28.60
CA GLU A 436 -23.76 -3.17 -28.51
C GLU A 436 -23.99 -2.01 -29.50
#